data_d58df448e0cdb12df8faa95b53030a33
#
_entry.id   d58df448e0cdb12df8faa95b53030a33
#
_cell.length_a   1.000
_cell.length_b   1.000
_cell.length_c   1.000
_cell.angle_alpha   90.00
_cell.angle_beta   90.00
_cell.angle_gamma   90.00
#
_symmetry.space_group_name_H-M   'P 1'
#
loop_
_entity.id
_entity.type
_entity.pdbx_description
1 polymer ?
#
loop_
_entity_poly.entity_id
_entity_poly.type
_entity_poly.pdbx_seq_one_letter_code
_entity_poly.pdbx_strand_id
1 'polypeptide(L)'
;SEMADKLRPLYIALNDYVLEAGKVHADDTPMKVLAPGNGKTKTGRLWVYVRDDRDAGSSLPAGVWFAYSADRKGEHPQHHLAKYQGVLQADAYAGYKVLYETGRVKEAGCLAHARRKIHDEDVRRPTEITQEALRRIAELYAIEAEIRGSPAEERLAVRKARSVQLMQSLYDWIQLQRKTLSKHAEMGKAFDYILNHWNALNEFCRDGQVEIDNIGENALRSVAVGRKNYYLFFGSDKGGESAVIIYSLLVTCKLNEVEPEVWLREVIVKLNDWPSNRVHELLP
;
A
#
# COMPACT_ATOMS: atom_id res chain seq x y z
N SER A 1 13.80 -4.71 21.68
CA SER A 1 14.49 -5.97 22.06
C SER A 1 15.92 -5.92 21.54
N GLU A 2 16.85 -6.61 22.20
CA GLU A 2 18.26 -6.63 21.80
C GLU A 2 18.44 -6.98 20.31
N MET A 3 17.70 -7.97 19.81
CA MET A 3 17.71 -8.32 18.38
C MET A 3 17.26 -7.18 17.49
N ALA A 4 16.15 -6.52 17.81
CA ALA A 4 15.66 -5.38 17.02
C ALA A 4 16.67 -4.21 17.05
N ASP A 5 17.35 -4.00 18.17
CA ASP A 5 18.34 -2.93 18.29
C ASP A 5 19.57 -3.22 17.43
N LYS A 6 20.02 -4.48 17.36
CA LYS A 6 21.08 -4.93 16.43
C LYS A 6 20.71 -4.76 14.96
N LEU A 7 19.45 -5.05 14.59
CA LEU A 7 18.96 -4.96 13.22
C LEU A 7 18.55 -3.53 12.79
N ARG A 8 18.56 -2.56 13.70
CA ARG A 8 18.16 -1.17 13.43
C ARG A 8 18.91 -0.51 12.25
N PRO A 9 20.23 -0.71 12.06
CA PRO A 9 20.93 -0.15 10.90
C PRO A 9 20.35 -0.64 9.55
N LEU A 10 20.00 -1.93 9.47
CA LEU A 10 19.35 -2.50 8.29
C LEU A 10 17.93 -1.95 8.08
N TYR A 11 17.18 -1.76 9.15
CA TYR A 11 15.86 -1.16 9.10
C TYR A 11 15.89 0.28 8.57
N ILE A 12 16.91 1.05 8.94
CA ILE A 12 17.12 2.42 8.42
C ILE A 12 17.52 2.37 6.93
N ALA A 13 18.46 1.50 6.56
CA ALA A 13 18.87 1.33 5.17
C ALA A 13 17.71 0.88 4.28
N LEU A 14 16.82 0.01 4.79
CA LEU A 14 15.62 -0.42 4.08
C LEU A 14 14.61 0.72 3.93
N ASN A 15 14.44 1.59 4.93
CA ASN A 15 13.63 2.80 4.82
C ASN A 15 14.14 3.70 3.69
N ASP A 16 15.45 3.98 3.68
CA ASP A 16 16.07 4.80 2.65
C ASP A 16 15.87 4.18 1.26
N TYR A 17 16.05 2.87 1.12
CA TYR A 17 15.81 2.15 -0.12
C TYR A 17 14.35 2.23 -0.60
N VAL A 18 13.39 1.99 0.28
CA VAL A 18 11.96 2.01 -0.06
C VAL A 18 11.50 3.41 -0.44
N LEU A 19 11.96 4.43 0.28
CA LEU A 19 11.54 5.82 0.08
C LEU A 19 12.38 6.59 -0.96
N GLU A 20 13.42 6.00 -1.53
CA GLU A 20 14.15 6.56 -2.67
C GLU A 20 13.34 6.41 -3.98
N ALA A 21 12.43 5.46 -4.05
CA ALA A 21 11.68 5.15 -5.27
C ALA A 21 10.79 6.31 -5.74
N GLY A 22 10.59 6.39 -7.05
CA GLY A 22 9.63 7.32 -7.67
C GLY A 22 8.16 7.00 -7.39
N LYS A 23 7.86 5.73 -7.00
CA LYS A 23 6.53 5.27 -6.59
C LYS A 23 6.65 4.45 -5.31
N VAL A 24 5.76 4.71 -4.35
CA VAL A 24 5.61 3.94 -3.11
C VAL A 24 4.13 3.64 -2.88
N HIS A 25 3.83 2.41 -2.52
CA HIS A 25 2.52 2.01 -2.03
C HIS A 25 2.47 2.17 -0.51
N ALA A 26 1.36 2.71 0.01
CA ALA A 26 1.17 2.86 1.44
C ALA A 26 -0.20 2.36 1.90
N ASP A 27 -0.22 1.77 3.09
CA ASP A 27 -1.44 1.34 3.75
C ASP A 27 -1.23 1.30 5.27
N ASP A 28 -2.30 1.13 6.06
CA ASP A 28 -2.21 1.00 7.50
C ASP A 28 -3.21 -0.03 8.05
N THR A 29 -2.85 -0.66 9.16
CA THR A 29 -3.75 -1.58 9.88
C THR A 29 -3.76 -1.31 11.37
N PRO A 30 -4.94 -1.42 12.04
CA PRO A 30 -5.01 -1.29 13.49
C PRO A 30 -4.32 -2.47 14.18
N MET A 31 -3.60 -2.18 15.27
CA MET A 31 -2.98 -3.18 16.11
C MET A 31 -3.36 -2.95 17.57
N LYS A 32 -3.83 -4.01 18.24
CA LYS A 32 -4.08 -3.96 19.69
C LYS A 32 -2.75 -3.95 20.44
N VAL A 33 -2.67 -3.11 21.47
CA VAL A 33 -1.48 -2.96 22.33
C VAL A 33 -1.91 -3.01 23.77
N LEU A 34 -1.20 -3.77 24.62
CA LEU A 34 -1.48 -3.81 26.05
C LEU A 34 -1.24 -2.42 26.66
N ALA A 35 -2.14 -2.04 27.55
CA ALA A 35 -2.05 -0.83 28.35
C ALA A 35 -2.22 -1.22 29.83
N PRO A 36 -1.14 -1.67 30.50
CA PRO A 36 -1.20 -2.12 31.90
C PRO A 36 -1.83 -1.05 32.80
N GLY A 37 -2.69 -1.46 33.70
CA GLY A 37 -3.44 -0.57 34.59
C GLY A 37 -4.78 -0.08 34.07
N ASN A 38 -5.07 -0.21 32.76
CA ASN A 38 -6.33 0.29 32.17
C ASN A 38 -7.41 -0.79 31.97
N GLY A 39 -7.13 -2.05 32.31
CA GLY A 39 -8.07 -3.18 32.14
C GLY A 39 -8.45 -3.51 30.68
N LYS A 40 -7.89 -2.81 29.69
CA LYS A 40 -8.18 -2.99 28.26
C LYS A 40 -6.95 -2.62 27.39
N THR A 41 -6.92 -3.16 26.16
CA THR A 41 -5.93 -2.77 25.16
C THR A 41 -6.25 -1.41 24.58
N LYS A 42 -5.21 -0.65 24.20
CA LYS A 42 -5.32 0.49 23.28
C LYS A 42 -5.15 0.04 21.84
N THR A 43 -5.46 0.91 20.89
CA THR A 43 -5.30 0.62 19.46
C THR A 43 -4.21 1.51 18.88
N GLY A 44 -3.05 0.92 18.57
CA GLY A 44 -2.01 1.54 17.77
C GLY A 44 -2.21 1.26 16.28
N ARG A 45 -1.25 1.70 15.47
CA ARG A 45 -1.23 1.50 14.01
C ARG A 45 0.10 0.93 13.54
N LEU A 46 0.00 0.03 12.58
CA LEU A 46 1.10 -0.37 11.73
C LEU A 46 0.89 0.28 10.36
N TRP A 47 1.85 1.07 9.95
CA TRP A 47 1.96 1.65 8.62
C TRP A 47 2.87 0.76 7.80
N VAL A 48 2.57 0.61 6.52
CA VAL A 48 3.41 -0.10 5.57
C VAL A 48 3.69 0.76 4.36
N TYR A 49 4.93 0.71 3.91
CA TYR A 49 5.38 1.34 2.68
C TYR A 49 6.07 0.27 1.84
N VAL A 50 5.66 0.15 0.58
CA VAL A 50 6.14 -0.91 -0.32
C VAL A 50 6.69 -0.27 -1.59
N ARG A 51 7.93 -0.60 -1.90
CA ARG A 51 8.53 -0.42 -3.22
C ARG A 51 8.52 -1.77 -3.92
N ASP A 52 7.79 -1.87 -5.01
CA ASP A 52 7.81 -3.03 -5.90
C ASP A 52 7.43 -2.58 -7.31
N ASP A 53 8.41 -2.53 -8.19
CA ASP A 53 8.25 -2.05 -9.56
C ASP A 53 8.39 -3.19 -10.57
N ARG A 54 8.37 -4.46 -10.12
CA ARG A 54 8.51 -5.64 -10.99
C ARG A 54 7.36 -5.75 -11.98
N ASP A 55 6.15 -5.38 -11.60
CA ASP A 55 4.99 -5.34 -12.50
C ASP A 55 5.14 -4.27 -13.60
N ALA A 56 6.04 -3.30 -13.41
CA ALA A 56 6.44 -2.31 -14.42
C ALA A 56 7.79 -2.65 -15.12
N GLY A 57 8.20 -3.91 -15.08
CA GLY A 57 9.37 -4.42 -15.77
C GLY A 57 10.72 -4.14 -15.08
N SER A 58 10.71 -3.65 -13.84
CA SER A 58 11.93 -3.42 -13.08
C SER A 58 12.56 -4.73 -12.61
N SER A 59 13.89 -4.80 -12.65
CA SER A 59 14.67 -5.89 -12.04
C SER A 59 15.11 -5.60 -10.61
N LEU A 60 14.79 -4.42 -10.07
CA LEU A 60 15.16 -4.06 -8.71
C LEU A 60 14.38 -4.91 -7.70
N PRO A 61 15.02 -5.34 -6.60
CA PRO A 61 14.35 -6.07 -5.54
C PRO A 61 13.19 -5.28 -4.95
N ALA A 62 12.13 -5.97 -4.50
CA ALA A 62 11.08 -5.34 -3.74
C ALA A 62 11.56 -5.00 -2.31
N GLY A 63 11.02 -3.93 -1.72
CA GLY A 63 11.28 -3.56 -0.34
C GLY A 63 10.00 -3.23 0.42
N VAL A 64 9.91 -3.67 1.66
CA VAL A 64 8.79 -3.36 2.55
C VAL A 64 9.30 -2.76 3.83
N TRP A 65 8.85 -1.56 4.15
CA TRP A 65 9.17 -0.90 5.39
C TRP A 65 7.91 -0.67 6.22
N PHE A 66 7.90 -1.18 7.44
CA PHE A 66 6.83 -0.97 8.41
C PHE A 66 7.22 0.10 9.41
N ALA A 67 6.25 0.89 9.86
CA ALA A 67 6.39 1.79 10.99
C ALA A 67 5.23 1.59 11.98
N TYR A 68 5.48 1.89 13.25
CA TYR A 68 4.50 1.81 14.33
C TYR A 68 4.16 3.20 14.84
N SER A 69 2.88 3.42 15.17
CA SER A 69 2.45 4.59 15.93
C SER A 69 1.37 4.22 16.97
N ALA A 70 1.27 5.03 18.01
CA ALA A 70 0.31 4.81 19.08
C ALA A 70 -1.14 5.11 18.68
N ASP A 71 -1.35 5.83 17.59
CA ASP A 71 -2.65 6.21 17.04
C ASP A 71 -2.60 6.36 15.50
N ARG A 72 -3.73 6.79 14.86
CA ARG A 72 -3.86 6.96 13.41
C ARG A 72 -3.81 8.44 12.98
N LYS A 73 -3.08 9.29 13.66
CA LYS A 73 -2.99 10.69 13.25
C LYS A 73 -2.16 10.87 11.98
N GLY A 74 -2.54 11.86 11.17
CA GLY A 74 -1.84 12.18 9.91
C GLY A 74 -0.40 12.64 10.08
N GLU A 75 -0.01 13.13 11.28
CA GLU A 75 1.37 13.53 11.61
C GLU A 75 2.38 12.36 11.43
N HIS A 76 1.94 11.11 11.68
CA HIS A 76 2.82 9.94 11.54
C HIS A 76 3.25 9.70 10.09
N PRO A 77 2.35 9.48 9.12
CA PRO A 77 2.77 9.30 7.72
C PRO A 77 3.41 10.58 7.14
N GLN A 78 3.03 11.77 7.59
CA GLN A 78 3.69 13.02 7.19
C GLN A 78 5.15 13.04 7.64
N HIS A 79 5.45 12.57 8.85
CA HIS A 79 6.83 12.41 9.34
C HIS A 79 7.59 11.32 8.57
N HIS A 80 6.98 10.16 8.36
CA HIS A 80 7.60 9.06 7.61
C HIS A 80 8.01 9.48 6.20
N LEU A 81 7.16 10.26 5.52
CA LEU A 81 7.31 10.71 4.14
C LEU A 81 7.84 12.14 4.01
N ALA A 82 8.41 12.70 5.08
CA ALA A 82 8.84 14.13 5.10
C ALA A 82 9.82 14.50 3.99
N LYS A 83 10.69 13.57 3.59
CA LYS A 83 11.69 13.77 2.52
C LYS A 83 11.28 13.13 1.19
N TYR A 84 10.18 12.36 1.17
CA TYR A 84 9.77 11.62 -0.01
C TYR A 84 9.31 12.56 -1.13
N GLN A 85 9.68 12.20 -2.36
CA GLN A 85 9.24 12.84 -3.59
C GLN A 85 8.86 11.77 -4.60
N GLY A 86 7.70 11.89 -5.22
CA GLY A 86 7.21 10.90 -6.19
C GLY A 86 5.74 10.60 -6.04
N VAL A 87 5.32 9.42 -6.50
CA VAL A 87 3.93 8.99 -6.44
C VAL A 87 3.67 8.19 -5.18
N LEU A 88 2.72 8.61 -4.38
CA LEU A 88 2.19 7.84 -3.25
C LEU A 88 0.88 7.18 -3.66
N GLN A 89 0.90 5.86 -3.79
CA GLN A 89 -0.28 5.07 -4.10
C GLN A 89 -0.88 4.51 -2.81
N ALA A 90 -2.04 5.03 -2.42
CA ALA A 90 -2.67 4.72 -1.15
C ALA A 90 -4.20 4.68 -1.27
N ASP A 91 -4.86 4.30 -0.18
CA ASP A 91 -6.28 4.57 0.00
C ASP A 91 -6.53 6.08 0.21
N ALA A 92 -7.81 6.47 0.20
CA ALA A 92 -8.21 7.87 0.38
C ALA A 92 -8.12 8.34 1.85
N TYR A 93 -7.07 7.96 2.57
CA TYR A 93 -6.88 8.42 3.94
C TYR A 93 -6.52 9.91 4.00
N ALA A 94 -7.34 10.70 4.70
CA ALA A 94 -7.19 12.15 4.77
C ALA A 94 -5.84 12.61 5.37
N GLY A 95 -5.16 11.76 6.13
CA GLY A 95 -3.84 12.08 6.72
C GLY A 95 -2.73 12.29 5.69
N TYR A 96 -2.90 11.83 4.44
CA TYR A 96 -1.94 12.08 3.35
C TYR A 96 -2.15 13.42 2.64
N LYS A 97 -3.30 14.07 2.81
CA LYS A 97 -3.66 15.29 2.07
C LYS A 97 -2.59 16.38 2.13
N VAL A 98 -2.03 16.62 3.31
CA VAL A 98 -0.96 17.63 3.49
C VAL A 98 0.28 17.33 2.64
N LEU A 99 0.60 16.03 2.42
CA LEU A 99 1.72 15.64 1.56
C LEU A 99 1.47 15.98 0.10
N TYR A 100 0.23 15.76 -0.38
CA TYR A 100 -0.16 16.09 -1.75
C TYR A 100 -0.18 17.60 -2.00
N GLU A 101 -0.59 18.40 -1.00
CA GLU A 101 -0.60 19.87 -1.07
C GLU A 101 0.80 20.47 -1.21
N THR A 102 1.86 19.73 -0.84
CA THR A 102 3.25 20.20 -1.05
C THR A 102 3.68 20.23 -2.51
N GLY A 103 2.96 19.53 -3.41
CA GLY A 103 3.33 19.33 -4.80
C GLY A 103 4.52 18.37 -5.02
N ARG A 104 5.20 17.92 -3.96
CA ARG A 104 6.30 16.94 -4.05
C ARG A 104 5.81 15.51 -4.17
N VAL A 105 4.65 15.23 -3.60
CA VAL A 105 4.02 13.92 -3.57
C VAL A 105 2.77 13.95 -4.43
N LYS A 106 2.72 13.11 -5.44
CA LYS A 106 1.58 12.95 -6.33
C LYS A 106 0.69 11.82 -5.82
N GLU A 107 -0.61 12.06 -5.77
CA GLU A 107 -1.59 11.08 -5.33
C GLU A 107 -1.89 10.07 -6.44
N ALA A 108 -1.86 8.77 -6.12
CA ALA A 108 -2.43 7.69 -6.93
C ALA A 108 -3.40 6.86 -6.07
N GLY A 109 -4.56 6.54 -6.63
CA GLY A 109 -5.60 5.80 -5.94
C GLY A 109 -5.49 4.29 -6.13
N CYS A 110 -6.46 3.58 -5.55
CA CYS A 110 -6.60 2.13 -5.64
C CYS A 110 -8.00 1.78 -6.17
N LEU A 111 -8.07 1.22 -7.37
CA LEU A 111 -9.36 0.86 -7.98
C LEU A 111 -10.00 -0.34 -7.27
N ALA A 112 -9.20 -1.24 -6.64
CA ALA A 112 -9.72 -2.35 -5.85
C ALA A 112 -10.61 -1.88 -4.68
N HIS A 113 -10.27 -0.75 -4.03
CA HIS A 113 -11.10 -0.17 -2.98
C HIS A 113 -12.46 0.31 -3.50
N ALA A 114 -12.47 0.96 -4.66
CA ALA A 114 -13.70 1.37 -5.33
C ALA A 114 -14.53 0.15 -5.75
N ARG A 115 -13.89 -0.84 -6.39
CA ARG A 115 -14.51 -2.09 -6.81
C ARG A 115 -15.11 -2.86 -5.63
N ARG A 116 -14.41 -2.93 -4.49
CA ARG A 116 -14.90 -3.63 -3.28
C ARG A 116 -16.22 -3.05 -2.80
N LYS A 117 -16.35 -1.73 -2.75
CA LYS A 117 -17.62 -1.06 -2.35
C LYS A 117 -18.79 -1.46 -3.24
N ILE A 118 -18.57 -1.56 -4.54
CA ILE A 118 -19.59 -1.97 -5.51
C ILE A 118 -19.90 -3.47 -5.34
N HIS A 119 -18.87 -4.29 -5.22
CA HIS A 119 -19.01 -5.74 -5.05
C HIS A 119 -19.76 -6.10 -3.76
N ASP A 120 -19.47 -5.44 -2.64
CA ASP A 120 -20.16 -5.68 -1.37
C ASP A 120 -21.66 -5.34 -1.48
N GLU A 121 -22.00 -4.32 -2.27
CA GLU A 121 -23.40 -3.99 -2.54
C GLU A 121 -24.04 -5.01 -3.50
N ASP A 122 -23.32 -5.47 -4.52
CA ASP A 122 -23.81 -6.50 -5.45
C ASP A 122 -24.09 -7.83 -4.72
N VAL A 123 -23.21 -8.24 -3.81
CA VAL A 123 -23.43 -9.43 -2.98
C VAL A 123 -24.66 -9.29 -2.09
N ARG A 124 -24.89 -8.10 -1.55
CA ARG A 124 -26.03 -7.81 -0.67
C ARG A 124 -27.34 -7.70 -1.46
N ARG A 125 -27.30 -7.02 -2.58
CA ARG A 125 -28.45 -6.71 -3.43
C ARG A 125 -28.02 -6.54 -4.88
N PRO A 126 -27.95 -7.64 -5.66
CA PRO A 126 -27.60 -7.57 -7.08
C PRO A 126 -28.57 -6.70 -7.86
N THR A 127 -28.03 -5.82 -8.69
CA THR A 127 -28.78 -4.95 -9.60
C THR A 127 -28.06 -4.86 -10.95
N GLU A 128 -28.77 -4.46 -12.00
CA GLU A 128 -28.14 -4.19 -13.31
C GLU A 128 -27.04 -3.13 -13.19
N ILE A 129 -27.20 -2.14 -12.30
CA ILE A 129 -26.20 -1.08 -12.07
C ILE A 129 -24.94 -1.65 -11.42
N THR A 130 -25.05 -2.51 -10.39
CA THR A 130 -23.89 -3.10 -9.71
C THR A 130 -23.13 -4.01 -10.66
N GLN A 131 -23.84 -4.86 -11.40
CA GLN A 131 -23.25 -5.81 -12.37
C GLN A 131 -22.56 -5.09 -13.52
N GLU A 132 -23.18 -4.06 -14.09
CA GLU A 132 -22.58 -3.28 -15.17
C GLU A 132 -21.35 -2.50 -14.70
N ALA A 133 -21.36 -1.94 -13.48
CA ALA A 133 -20.19 -1.29 -12.90
C ALA A 133 -19.02 -2.27 -12.76
N LEU A 134 -19.28 -3.46 -12.23
CA LEU A 134 -18.26 -4.51 -12.06
C LEU A 134 -17.74 -5.00 -13.42
N ARG A 135 -18.60 -5.16 -14.42
CA ARG A 135 -18.21 -5.55 -15.78
C ARG A 135 -17.26 -4.53 -16.40
N ARG A 136 -17.57 -3.24 -16.32
CA ARG A 136 -16.73 -2.15 -16.85
C ARG A 136 -15.37 -2.09 -16.17
N ILE A 137 -15.34 -2.27 -14.86
CA ILE A 137 -14.09 -2.34 -14.10
C ILE A 137 -13.28 -3.57 -14.50
N ALA A 138 -13.92 -4.72 -14.74
CA ALA A 138 -13.23 -5.94 -15.16
C ALA A 138 -12.51 -5.79 -16.51
N GLU A 139 -13.01 -4.98 -17.43
CA GLU A 139 -12.34 -4.68 -18.71
C GLU A 139 -10.99 -3.99 -18.49
N LEU A 140 -10.90 -3.08 -17.51
CA LEU A 140 -9.64 -2.42 -17.15
C LEU A 140 -8.64 -3.43 -16.57
N TYR A 141 -9.09 -4.32 -15.69
CA TYR A 141 -8.23 -5.37 -15.14
C TYR A 141 -7.75 -6.38 -16.19
N ALA A 142 -8.55 -6.66 -17.20
CA ALA A 142 -8.13 -7.52 -18.31
C ALA A 142 -6.94 -6.91 -19.06
N ILE A 143 -6.97 -5.61 -19.34
CA ILE A 143 -5.83 -4.89 -19.96
C ILE A 143 -4.60 -4.95 -19.05
N GLU A 144 -4.75 -4.67 -17.75
CA GLU A 144 -3.63 -4.71 -16.80
C GLU A 144 -2.99 -6.10 -16.69
N ALA A 145 -3.80 -7.17 -16.81
CA ALA A 145 -3.29 -8.54 -16.82
C ALA A 145 -2.42 -8.84 -18.05
N GLU A 146 -2.76 -8.26 -19.21
CA GLU A 146 -1.99 -8.42 -20.46
C GLU A 146 -0.62 -7.75 -20.38
N ILE A 147 -0.53 -6.58 -19.72
CA ILE A 147 0.68 -5.73 -19.70
C ILE A 147 1.51 -5.88 -18.42
N ARG A 148 1.14 -6.79 -17.53
CA ARG A 148 1.88 -7.03 -16.29
C ARG A 148 3.31 -7.50 -16.60
N GLY A 149 4.29 -6.88 -15.95
CA GLY A 149 5.72 -7.16 -16.16
C GLY A 149 6.32 -6.51 -17.41
N SER A 150 5.50 -5.84 -18.24
CA SER A 150 6.03 -5.03 -19.34
C SER A 150 6.67 -3.74 -18.84
N PRO A 151 7.66 -3.19 -19.57
CA PRO A 151 8.26 -1.89 -19.25
C PRO A 151 7.22 -0.78 -19.12
N ALA A 152 7.48 0.18 -18.21
CA ALA A 152 6.55 1.27 -17.93
C ALA A 152 6.09 2.05 -19.19
N GLU A 153 6.98 2.25 -20.17
CA GLU A 153 6.64 2.94 -21.42
C GLU A 153 5.63 2.14 -22.26
N GLU A 154 5.78 0.82 -22.34
CA GLU A 154 4.85 -0.06 -23.04
C GLU A 154 3.49 -0.09 -22.35
N ARG A 155 3.49 -0.21 -21.03
CA ARG A 155 2.26 -0.14 -20.22
C ARG A 155 1.51 1.18 -20.47
N LEU A 156 2.23 2.30 -20.44
CA LEU A 156 1.64 3.61 -20.68
C LEU A 156 1.07 3.73 -22.09
N ALA A 157 1.75 3.20 -23.11
CA ALA A 157 1.27 3.21 -24.49
C ALA A 157 -0.06 2.44 -24.65
N VAL A 158 -0.13 1.22 -24.09
CA VAL A 158 -1.35 0.39 -24.11
C VAL A 158 -2.48 1.06 -23.34
N ARG A 159 -2.21 1.60 -22.17
CA ARG A 159 -3.21 2.31 -21.35
C ARG A 159 -3.77 3.53 -22.05
N LYS A 160 -2.92 4.33 -22.73
CA LYS A 160 -3.36 5.46 -23.55
C LYS A 160 -4.25 5.03 -24.72
N ALA A 161 -3.94 3.90 -25.35
CA ALA A 161 -4.70 3.39 -26.48
C ALA A 161 -6.04 2.76 -26.08
N ARG A 162 -6.11 2.12 -24.90
CA ARG A 162 -7.26 1.29 -24.51
C ARG A 162 -7.93 1.74 -23.22
N SER A 163 -7.15 1.87 -22.11
CA SER A 163 -7.70 2.13 -20.78
C SER A 163 -8.29 3.53 -20.63
N VAL A 164 -7.70 4.55 -21.27
CA VAL A 164 -8.20 5.94 -21.17
C VAL A 164 -9.64 6.04 -21.67
N GLN A 165 -9.98 5.40 -22.78
CA GLN A 165 -11.35 5.41 -23.32
C GLN A 165 -12.33 4.68 -22.41
N LEU A 166 -11.91 3.54 -21.82
CA LEU A 166 -12.74 2.79 -20.87
C LEU A 166 -12.96 3.58 -19.57
N MET A 167 -11.94 4.25 -19.06
CA MET A 167 -12.05 5.13 -17.90
C MET A 167 -13.02 6.28 -18.19
N GLN A 168 -12.90 6.97 -19.33
CA GLN A 168 -13.83 8.05 -19.69
C GLN A 168 -15.26 7.53 -19.80
N SER A 169 -15.47 6.39 -20.47
CA SER A 169 -16.79 5.76 -20.58
C SER A 169 -17.36 5.37 -19.21
N LEU A 170 -16.52 4.87 -18.32
CA LEU A 170 -16.92 4.56 -16.93
C LEU A 170 -17.34 5.83 -16.17
N TYR A 171 -16.58 6.91 -16.29
CA TYR A 171 -16.88 8.19 -15.66
C TYR A 171 -18.24 8.74 -16.09
N ASP A 172 -18.46 8.82 -17.40
CA ASP A 172 -19.70 9.37 -17.97
C ASP A 172 -20.91 8.52 -17.55
N TRP A 173 -20.74 7.19 -17.57
CA TRP A 173 -21.78 6.25 -17.14
C TRP A 173 -22.07 6.39 -15.64
N ILE A 174 -21.05 6.47 -14.78
CA ILE A 174 -21.23 6.69 -13.34
C ILE A 174 -21.97 8.00 -13.08
N GLN A 175 -21.58 9.08 -13.74
CA GLN A 175 -22.27 10.37 -13.57
C GLN A 175 -23.75 10.30 -13.94
N LEU A 176 -24.08 9.56 -15.01
CA LEU A 176 -25.47 9.36 -15.43
C LEU A 176 -26.24 8.55 -14.39
N GLN A 177 -25.71 7.40 -13.96
CA GLN A 177 -26.36 6.53 -13.00
C GLN A 177 -26.48 7.20 -11.63
N ARG A 178 -25.49 7.99 -11.22
CA ARG A 178 -25.50 8.70 -9.93
C ARG A 178 -26.72 9.61 -9.76
N LYS A 179 -27.22 10.19 -10.86
CA LYS A 179 -28.41 11.05 -10.86
C LYS A 179 -29.70 10.29 -10.52
N THR A 180 -29.74 8.99 -10.78
CA THR A 180 -30.90 8.13 -10.53
C THR A 180 -30.91 7.54 -9.12
N LEU A 181 -29.78 7.62 -8.40
CA LEU A 181 -29.61 7.01 -7.09
C LEU A 181 -29.84 8.01 -5.95
N SER A 182 -30.49 7.55 -4.87
CA SER A 182 -30.59 8.32 -3.64
C SER A 182 -29.22 8.64 -3.04
N LYS A 183 -29.10 9.80 -2.38
CA LYS A 183 -27.88 10.19 -1.63
C LYS A 183 -27.52 9.21 -0.52
N HIS A 184 -28.50 8.49 0.01
CA HIS A 184 -28.32 7.53 1.11
C HIS A 184 -28.10 6.10 0.62
N ALA A 185 -28.26 5.83 -0.69
CA ALA A 185 -28.00 4.50 -1.25
C ALA A 185 -26.48 4.17 -1.17
N GLU A 186 -26.15 2.96 -0.74
CA GLU A 186 -24.74 2.51 -0.65
C GLU A 186 -24.06 2.56 -2.00
N MET A 187 -24.76 2.20 -3.08
CA MET A 187 -24.25 2.35 -4.44
C MET A 187 -23.98 3.81 -4.81
N GLY A 188 -24.84 4.75 -4.36
CA GLY A 188 -24.62 6.19 -4.53
C GLY A 188 -23.33 6.65 -3.85
N LYS A 189 -23.08 6.18 -2.62
CA LYS A 189 -21.85 6.46 -1.87
C LYS A 189 -20.61 5.85 -2.55
N ALA A 190 -20.73 4.65 -3.13
CA ALA A 190 -19.65 4.04 -3.89
C ALA A 190 -19.29 4.85 -5.14
N PHE A 191 -20.29 5.36 -5.85
CA PHE A 191 -20.07 6.25 -6.99
C PHE A 191 -19.50 7.61 -6.59
N ASP A 192 -19.99 8.21 -5.50
CA ASP A 192 -19.42 9.45 -4.96
C ASP A 192 -17.94 9.27 -4.60
N TYR A 193 -17.56 8.13 -4.00
CA TYR A 193 -16.17 7.80 -3.72
C TYR A 193 -15.32 7.80 -5.01
N ILE A 194 -15.78 7.14 -6.07
CA ILE A 194 -15.08 7.08 -7.35
C ILE A 194 -14.94 8.49 -7.96
N LEU A 195 -16.02 9.25 -8.00
CA LEU A 195 -16.03 10.59 -8.58
C LEU A 195 -15.13 11.57 -7.82
N ASN A 196 -15.16 11.53 -6.49
CA ASN A 196 -14.34 12.40 -5.63
C ASN A 196 -12.84 12.09 -5.73
N HIS A 197 -12.46 10.84 -6.03
CA HIS A 197 -11.06 10.42 -6.17
C HIS A 197 -10.66 10.15 -7.62
N TRP A 198 -11.45 10.66 -8.59
CA TRP A 198 -11.27 10.34 -10.00
C TRP A 198 -9.85 10.60 -10.52
N ASN A 199 -9.28 11.74 -10.16
CA ASN A 199 -7.95 12.11 -10.61
C ASN A 199 -6.88 11.12 -10.11
N ALA A 200 -6.96 10.75 -8.83
CA ALA A 200 -6.05 9.78 -8.23
C ALA A 200 -6.25 8.37 -8.81
N LEU A 201 -7.51 7.95 -9.02
CA LEU A 201 -7.84 6.66 -9.63
C LEU A 201 -7.42 6.57 -11.11
N ASN A 202 -7.29 7.69 -11.79
CA ASN A 202 -6.90 7.75 -13.21
C ASN A 202 -5.39 7.94 -13.41
N GLU A 203 -4.61 8.00 -12.33
CA GLU A 203 -3.16 8.27 -12.42
C GLU A 203 -2.41 7.16 -13.16
N PHE A 204 -2.81 5.89 -13.02
CA PHE A 204 -2.21 4.77 -13.76
C PHE A 204 -2.31 4.92 -15.28
N CYS A 205 -3.28 5.67 -15.81
CA CYS A 205 -3.37 6.00 -17.22
C CYS A 205 -2.38 7.08 -17.68
N ARG A 206 -1.74 7.79 -16.73
CA ARG A 206 -0.81 8.90 -17.00
C ARG A 206 0.65 8.52 -16.73
N ASP A 207 0.88 7.50 -15.92
CA ASP A 207 2.20 7.04 -15.52
C ASP A 207 2.25 5.50 -15.63
N GLY A 208 3.18 4.98 -16.45
CA GLY A 208 3.33 3.55 -16.66
C GLY A 208 3.88 2.78 -15.45
N GLN A 209 4.50 3.46 -14.50
CA GLN A 209 4.98 2.85 -13.26
C GLN A 209 3.85 2.65 -12.24
N VAL A 210 2.82 3.48 -12.29
CA VAL A 210 1.70 3.41 -11.33
C VAL A 210 0.85 2.17 -11.61
N GLU A 211 0.43 1.50 -10.54
CA GLU A 211 -0.46 0.34 -10.62
C GLU A 211 -1.94 0.78 -10.63
N ILE A 212 -2.81 -0.08 -11.12
CA ILE A 212 -4.27 0.13 -11.00
C ILE A 212 -4.73 -0.02 -9.54
N ASP A 213 -3.97 -0.82 -8.75
CA ASP A 213 -4.27 -1.14 -7.35
C ASP A 213 -3.11 -0.82 -6.41
N ASN A 214 -3.44 -0.61 -5.14
CA ASN A 214 -2.47 -0.52 -4.08
C ASN A 214 -2.05 -1.91 -3.60
N ILE A 215 -0.79 -2.29 -3.84
CA ILE A 215 -0.24 -3.58 -3.41
C ILE A 215 0.18 -3.60 -1.92
N GLY A 216 0.17 -2.45 -1.23
CA GLY A 216 0.47 -2.35 0.21
C GLY A 216 -0.40 -3.27 1.07
N GLU A 217 -1.66 -3.50 0.69
CA GLU A 217 -2.55 -4.46 1.36
C GLU A 217 -1.96 -5.89 1.41
N ASN A 218 -1.26 -6.32 0.37
CA ASN A 218 -0.66 -7.66 0.33
C ASN A 218 0.46 -7.83 1.36
N ALA A 219 1.26 -6.80 1.58
CA ALA A 219 2.30 -6.82 2.61
C ALA A 219 1.70 -6.87 4.02
N LEU A 220 0.58 -6.16 4.25
CA LEU A 220 -0.15 -6.21 5.53
C LEU A 220 -0.82 -7.56 5.79
N ARG A 221 -1.12 -8.35 4.76
CA ARG A 221 -1.81 -9.64 4.91
C ARG A 221 -1.06 -10.61 5.80
N SER A 222 0.26 -10.68 5.70
CA SER A 222 1.10 -11.54 6.54
C SER A 222 0.99 -11.16 8.03
N VAL A 223 0.97 -9.86 8.34
CA VAL A 223 0.79 -9.34 9.70
C VAL A 223 -0.64 -9.57 10.19
N ALA A 224 -1.63 -9.36 9.34
CA ALA A 224 -3.04 -9.55 9.67
C ALA A 224 -3.36 -11.02 9.99
N VAL A 225 -2.80 -11.97 9.23
CA VAL A 225 -2.90 -13.43 9.48
C VAL A 225 -2.23 -13.79 10.79
N GLY A 226 -1.03 -13.29 11.04
CA GLY A 226 -0.31 -13.47 12.32
C GLY A 226 -1.14 -12.98 13.51
N ARG A 227 -1.69 -11.77 13.41
CA ARG A 227 -2.58 -11.20 14.43
C ARG A 227 -3.83 -12.05 14.70
N LYS A 228 -4.44 -12.59 13.67
CA LYS A 228 -5.66 -13.39 13.80
C LYS A 228 -5.39 -14.79 14.39
N ASN A 229 -4.27 -15.41 14.05
CA ASN A 229 -4.04 -16.82 14.31
C ASN A 229 -3.04 -17.11 15.43
N TYR A 230 -2.08 -16.19 15.70
CA TYR A 230 -0.95 -16.45 16.59
C TYR A 230 -0.80 -15.46 17.73
N TYR A 231 -1.14 -14.19 17.53
CA TYR A 231 -1.06 -13.17 18.56
C TYR A 231 -2.17 -12.14 18.41
N LEU A 232 -2.75 -11.73 19.52
CA LEU A 232 -3.90 -10.81 19.52
C LEU A 232 -3.50 -9.34 19.71
N PHE A 233 -2.31 -9.07 20.25
CA PHE A 233 -1.86 -7.74 20.63
C PHE A 233 -0.32 -7.66 20.79
N PHE A 234 0.21 -6.43 20.73
CA PHE A 234 1.57 -6.15 21.20
C PHE A 234 1.60 -5.95 22.71
N GLY A 235 2.69 -6.39 23.36
CA GLY A 235 2.85 -6.25 24.81
C GLY A 235 3.04 -4.80 25.28
N SER A 236 3.53 -3.92 24.40
CA SER A 236 3.76 -2.49 24.66
C SER A 236 4.00 -1.74 23.36
N ASP A 237 4.08 -0.39 23.39
CA ASP A 237 4.52 0.43 22.25
C ASP A 237 5.95 0.06 21.81
N LYS A 238 6.86 -0.14 22.77
CA LYS A 238 8.23 -0.60 22.49
C LYS A 238 8.24 -1.98 21.81
N GLY A 239 7.27 -2.85 22.14
CA GLY A 239 7.04 -4.11 21.45
C GLY A 239 6.62 -3.89 20.00
N GLY A 240 5.75 -2.92 19.73
CA GLY A 240 5.36 -2.50 18.39
C GLY A 240 6.55 -1.97 17.58
N GLU A 241 7.35 -1.08 18.16
CA GLU A 241 8.57 -0.55 17.53
C GLU A 241 9.61 -1.65 17.22
N SER A 242 9.74 -2.64 18.09
CA SER A 242 10.63 -3.78 17.84
C SER A 242 10.10 -4.70 16.74
N ALA A 243 8.78 -4.89 16.69
CA ALA A 243 8.14 -5.77 15.73
C ALA A 243 8.25 -5.23 14.30
N VAL A 244 8.10 -3.92 14.07
CA VAL A 244 8.20 -3.33 12.73
C VAL A 244 9.58 -3.50 12.12
N ILE A 245 10.64 -3.47 12.93
CA ILE A 245 12.01 -3.72 12.46
C ILE A 245 12.10 -5.14 11.90
N ILE A 246 11.63 -6.13 12.66
CA ILE A 246 11.69 -7.54 12.27
C ILE A 246 10.76 -7.79 11.06
N TYR A 247 9.52 -7.28 11.10
CA TYR A 247 8.58 -7.45 9.97
C TYR A 247 9.11 -6.87 8.67
N SER A 248 9.71 -5.66 8.71
CA SER A 248 10.27 -5.03 7.53
C SER A 248 11.29 -5.92 6.83
N LEU A 249 12.22 -6.48 7.57
CA LEU A 249 13.27 -7.32 7.03
C LEU A 249 12.75 -8.69 6.57
N LEU A 250 11.96 -9.38 7.41
CA LEU A 250 11.47 -10.72 7.07
C LEU A 250 10.44 -10.72 5.93
N VAL A 251 9.59 -9.70 5.84
CA VAL A 251 8.65 -9.59 4.72
C VAL A 251 9.39 -9.24 3.43
N THR A 252 10.43 -8.41 3.49
CA THR A 252 11.30 -8.14 2.34
C THR A 252 12.00 -9.41 1.86
N CYS A 253 12.55 -10.24 2.78
CA CYS A 253 13.08 -11.56 2.41
C CYS A 253 12.07 -12.37 1.60
N LYS A 254 10.84 -12.50 2.12
CA LYS A 254 9.80 -13.30 1.46
C LYS A 254 9.40 -12.77 0.09
N LEU A 255 9.34 -11.44 -0.08
CA LEU A 255 9.01 -10.84 -1.38
C LEU A 255 10.10 -11.10 -2.44
N ASN A 256 11.35 -11.24 -2.00
CA ASN A 256 12.50 -11.50 -2.88
C ASN A 256 12.89 -12.99 -2.90
N GLU A 257 12.03 -13.89 -2.40
CA GLU A 257 12.26 -15.34 -2.36
C GLU A 257 13.53 -15.74 -1.59
N VAL A 258 13.98 -14.88 -0.66
CA VAL A 258 15.09 -15.14 0.25
C VAL A 258 14.57 -15.85 1.48
N GLU A 259 15.20 -16.97 1.87
CA GLU A 259 14.81 -17.70 3.07
C GLU A 259 15.17 -16.87 4.32
N PRO A 260 14.19 -16.43 5.12
CA PRO A 260 14.41 -15.44 6.18
C PRO A 260 15.36 -15.92 7.29
N GLU A 261 15.31 -17.20 7.66
CA GLU A 261 16.15 -17.74 8.75
C GLU A 261 17.61 -17.82 8.32
N VAL A 262 17.88 -18.29 7.10
CA VAL A 262 19.23 -18.38 6.55
C VAL A 262 19.83 -16.97 6.43
N TRP A 263 19.09 -16.05 5.83
CA TRP A 263 19.54 -14.66 5.70
C TRP A 263 19.83 -14.02 7.07
N LEU A 264 18.92 -14.18 8.04
CA LEU A 264 19.10 -13.59 9.37
C LEU A 264 20.34 -14.12 10.09
N ARG A 265 20.62 -15.43 10.00
CA ARG A 265 21.83 -16.05 10.58
C ARG A 265 23.11 -15.45 10.00
N GLU A 266 23.15 -15.29 8.67
CA GLU A 266 24.31 -14.70 8.00
C GLU A 266 24.52 -13.23 8.36
N VAL A 267 23.43 -12.45 8.34
CA VAL A 267 23.46 -11.01 8.60
C VAL A 267 23.88 -10.69 10.03
N ILE A 268 23.39 -11.43 11.03
CA ILE A 268 23.78 -11.22 12.44
C ILE A 268 25.28 -11.40 12.65
N VAL A 269 25.88 -12.34 11.95
CA VAL A 269 27.34 -12.59 12.03
C VAL A 269 28.11 -11.45 11.38
N LYS A 270 27.67 -11.00 10.22
CA LYS A 270 28.37 -9.98 9.40
C LYS A 270 28.22 -8.57 9.98
N LEU A 271 27.05 -8.24 10.52
CA LEU A 271 26.64 -6.87 10.82
C LEU A 271 27.55 -6.15 11.83
N ASN A 272 28.14 -6.88 12.79
CA ASN A 272 29.02 -6.30 13.81
C ASN A 272 30.31 -5.70 13.21
N ASP A 273 30.83 -6.31 12.15
CA ASP A 273 32.11 -5.94 11.52
C ASP A 273 31.91 -5.26 10.17
N TRP A 274 30.65 -5.05 9.73
CA TRP A 274 30.34 -4.47 8.43
C TRP A 274 30.42 -2.95 8.46
N PRO A 275 31.04 -2.32 7.45
CA PRO A 275 31.12 -0.86 7.37
C PRO A 275 29.73 -0.21 7.41
N SER A 276 29.52 0.77 8.28
CA SER A 276 28.21 1.42 8.49
C SER A 276 27.66 2.09 7.22
N ASN A 277 28.52 2.60 6.34
CA ASN A 277 28.12 3.21 5.06
C ASN A 277 27.77 2.18 3.96
N ARG A 278 27.98 0.88 4.23
CA ARG A 278 27.68 -0.23 3.29
C ARG A 278 26.61 -1.19 3.80
N VAL A 279 25.91 -0.86 4.88
CA VAL A 279 24.89 -1.71 5.49
C VAL A 279 23.78 -2.08 4.50
N HIS A 280 23.47 -1.20 3.53
CA HIS A 280 22.49 -1.45 2.48
C HIS A 280 22.82 -2.68 1.59
N GLU A 281 24.10 -3.09 1.50
CA GLU A 281 24.52 -4.29 0.76
C GLU A 281 24.08 -5.60 1.46
N LEU A 282 23.70 -5.53 2.72
CA LEU A 282 23.20 -6.67 3.49
C LEU A 282 21.67 -6.81 3.46
N LEU A 283 20.96 -5.92 2.77
CA LEU A 283 19.50 -6.02 2.62
C LEU A 283 19.11 -7.30 1.86
N PRO A 284 17.96 -7.90 2.21
CA PRO A 284 17.52 -9.13 1.56
C PRO A 284 16.95 -8.91 0.15
#